data_e1b80ab6d55cb249f5a45a80b4300773
#
_entry.id   e1b80ab6d55cb249f5a45a80b4300773
#
_cell.length_a   1.000
_cell.length_b   1.000
_cell.length_c   1.000
_cell.angle_alpha   90.00
_cell.angle_beta   90.00
_cell.angle_gamma   90.00
#
_symmetry.space_group_name_H-M   'P 1'
#
loop_
_entity.id
_entity.type
_entity.pdbx_description
1 polymer ?
#
loop_
_entity_poly.entity_id
_entity_poly.type
_entity_poly.pdbx_seq_one_letter_code
_entity_poly.pdbx_strand_id
1 'polypeptide(L)'
;MPHRGRVIPPLLEGAAGAADLLPWVCRYARRENLFAAGERVLVAVSGGPDSVALLHLLHRLGRDLDLVLGVAHFDHGLRGRQSQEEAGFVAGLAGSLSLPCHLGEGDTRELARRERISLQMAARRLRLRFLQDTCRGHGYYKLALGHTADDQVELFFLRLLRGAGPDGLRGMLPATPEGLVRPLLAVGKDAILAWLEQESLPYRQDPSNLQRNYLRNRVRLDLLPQMQTYNPRLKEAV
;
A
#
# COMPACT_ATOMS: atom_id res chain seq x y z
N MET A 1 -20.14 12.46 22.42
CA MET A 1 -18.71 12.53 22.79
C MET A 1 -18.02 13.39 21.74
N PRO A 2 -17.40 14.54 22.09
CA PRO A 2 -16.70 15.37 21.10
C PRO A 2 -15.51 14.58 20.57
N HIS A 3 -15.36 14.50 19.26
CA HIS A 3 -14.17 13.99 18.58
C HIS A 3 -12.97 14.82 19.03
N ARG A 4 -12.16 14.29 19.96
CA ARG A 4 -10.83 14.81 20.19
C ARG A 4 -10.12 14.80 18.85
N GLY A 5 -9.72 15.97 18.37
CA GLY A 5 -9.00 16.12 17.11
C GLY A 5 -7.86 15.09 17.07
N ARG A 6 -7.92 14.18 16.10
CA ARG A 6 -6.86 13.20 15.89
C ARG A 6 -5.62 13.98 15.50
N VAL A 7 -4.65 14.06 16.40
CA VAL A 7 -3.34 14.63 16.06
C VAL A 7 -2.74 13.71 15.01
N ILE A 8 -2.72 14.18 13.76
CA ILE A 8 -2.05 13.49 12.67
C ILE A 8 -0.56 13.42 13.02
N PRO A 9 0.09 12.25 12.95
CA PRO A 9 1.52 12.18 13.21
C PRO A 9 2.27 13.04 12.22
N PRO A 10 3.41 13.62 12.60
CA PRO A 10 4.27 14.27 11.62
C PRO A 10 4.58 13.29 10.50
N LEU A 11 4.46 13.77 9.28
CA LEU A 11 4.78 13.01 8.08
C LEU A 11 6.27 12.65 8.08
N LEU A 12 6.61 11.40 7.85
CA LEU A 12 8.01 11.00 7.65
C LEU A 12 8.36 11.16 6.17
N GLU A 13 9.18 12.16 5.85
CA GLU A 13 9.60 12.49 4.49
C GLU A 13 11.13 12.59 4.36
N GLY A 14 11.59 12.48 3.10
CA GLY A 14 12.97 12.71 2.70
C GLY A 14 13.95 11.59 3.04
N ALA A 15 15.15 11.69 2.46
CA ALA A 15 16.23 10.73 2.67
C ALA A 15 16.70 10.67 4.13
N ALA A 16 16.59 11.75 4.89
CA ALA A 16 16.87 11.77 6.32
C ALA A 16 15.94 10.88 7.15
N GLY A 17 14.71 10.63 6.64
CA GLY A 17 13.75 9.71 7.26
C GLY A 17 14.08 8.23 7.06
N ALA A 18 14.99 7.88 6.17
CA ALA A 18 15.32 6.48 5.87
C ALA A 18 15.87 5.73 7.09
N ALA A 19 16.80 6.33 7.84
CA ALA A 19 17.39 5.72 9.03
C ALA A 19 16.37 5.48 10.16
N ASP A 20 15.33 6.32 10.22
CA ASP A 20 14.29 6.27 11.24
C ASP A 20 13.02 5.52 10.80
N LEU A 21 12.96 4.98 9.57
CA LEU A 21 11.74 4.41 8.99
C LEU A 21 11.20 3.26 9.84
N LEU A 22 12.01 2.29 10.21
CA LEU A 22 11.56 1.16 11.05
C LEU A 22 11.09 1.63 12.44
N PRO A 23 11.86 2.38 13.23
CA PRO A 23 11.40 2.93 14.49
C PRO A 23 10.13 3.77 14.36
N TRP A 24 10.01 4.54 13.29
CA TRP A 24 8.83 5.36 13.04
C TRP A 24 7.59 4.52 12.77
N VAL A 25 7.68 3.52 11.89
CA VAL A 25 6.57 2.60 11.59
C VAL A 25 6.15 1.81 12.84
N CYS A 26 7.11 1.39 13.67
CA CYS A 26 6.81 0.75 14.96
C CYS A 26 5.99 1.67 15.88
N ARG A 27 6.40 2.93 16.03
CA ARG A 27 5.65 3.92 16.84
C ARG A 27 4.27 4.18 16.27
N TYR A 28 4.17 4.33 14.93
CA TYR A 28 2.90 4.54 14.25
C TYR A 28 1.96 3.35 14.44
N ALA A 29 2.43 2.13 14.22
CA ALA A 29 1.65 0.91 14.38
C ALA A 29 1.10 0.75 15.80
N ARG A 30 1.91 1.05 16.82
CA ARG A 30 1.49 1.03 18.24
C ARG A 30 0.45 2.10 18.54
N ARG A 31 0.66 3.33 18.06
CA ARG A 31 -0.28 4.46 18.29
C ARG A 31 -1.63 4.23 17.66
N GLU A 32 -1.67 3.68 16.45
CA GLU A 32 -2.91 3.41 15.70
C GLU A 32 -3.50 2.02 16.04
N ASN A 33 -2.88 1.27 16.97
CA ASN A 33 -3.29 -0.09 17.37
C ASN A 33 -3.47 -1.01 16.16
N LEU A 34 -2.49 -1.00 15.23
CA LEU A 34 -2.61 -1.76 13.99
C LEU A 34 -2.49 -3.26 14.21
N PHE A 35 -1.70 -3.69 15.20
CA PHE A 35 -1.42 -5.10 15.47
C PHE A 35 -1.47 -5.41 16.97
N ALA A 36 -1.97 -6.61 17.30
CA ALA A 36 -1.81 -7.22 18.60
C ALA A 36 -0.72 -8.31 18.54
N ALA A 37 -0.17 -8.68 19.70
CA ALA A 37 0.81 -9.75 19.78
C ALA A 37 0.19 -11.10 19.33
N GLY A 38 0.96 -11.89 18.59
CA GLY A 38 0.54 -13.19 18.08
C GLY A 38 -0.45 -13.15 16.91
N GLU A 39 -0.80 -11.97 16.39
CA GLU A 39 -1.75 -11.87 15.26
C GLU A 39 -1.19 -12.45 13.97
N ARG A 40 -2.08 -13.08 13.20
CA ARG A 40 -1.79 -13.57 11.84
C ARG A 40 -2.09 -12.47 10.84
N VAL A 41 -1.06 -12.03 10.07
CA VAL A 41 -1.14 -10.90 9.16
C VAL A 41 -0.78 -11.33 7.74
N LEU A 42 -1.68 -11.12 6.79
CA LEU A 42 -1.40 -11.28 5.37
C LEU A 42 -0.87 -9.96 4.80
N VAL A 43 0.29 -9.98 4.17
CA VAL A 43 0.90 -8.81 3.54
C VAL A 43 0.65 -8.88 2.03
N ALA A 44 -0.06 -7.89 1.48
CA ALA A 44 -0.29 -7.79 0.04
C ALA A 44 0.96 -7.20 -0.64
N VAL A 45 1.63 -8.01 -1.48
CA VAL A 45 2.89 -7.63 -2.13
C VAL A 45 2.71 -7.63 -3.65
N SER A 46 2.85 -6.46 -4.26
CA SER A 46 2.84 -6.31 -5.73
C SER A 46 4.22 -6.42 -6.37
N GLY A 47 5.28 -6.43 -5.57
CA GLY A 47 6.66 -6.33 -6.04
C GLY A 47 7.16 -4.89 -6.17
N GLY A 48 6.29 -3.89 -6.13
CA GLY A 48 6.67 -2.48 -6.14
C GLY A 48 7.26 -2.00 -4.81
N PRO A 49 7.94 -0.83 -4.80
CA PRO A 49 8.73 -0.36 -3.66
C PRO A 49 7.94 -0.31 -2.35
N ASP A 50 6.75 0.26 -2.37
CA ASP A 50 5.93 0.44 -1.17
C ASP A 50 5.55 -0.90 -0.52
N SER A 51 5.22 -1.91 -1.34
CA SER A 51 4.85 -3.25 -0.87
C SER A 51 6.04 -4.09 -0.41
N VAL A 52 7.19 -3.91 -1.04
CA VAL A 52 8.45 -4.56 -0.63
C VAL A 52 8.93 -3.98 0.70
N ALA A 53 8.93 -2.65 0.84
CA ALA A 53 9.25 -2.00 2.10
C ALA A 53 8.31 -2.44 3.22
N LEU A 54 6.99 -2.46 2.96
CA LEU A 54 6.01 -2.95 3.94
C LEU A 54 6.33 -4.36 4.42
N LEU A 55 6.63 -5.28 3.50
CA LEU A 55 6.95 -6.68 3.85
C LEU A 55 8.17 -6.78 4.77
N HIS A 56 9.27 -6.12 4.40
CA HIS A 56 10.50 -6.15 5.20
C HIS A 56 10.35 -5.47 6.56
N LEU A 57 9.63 -4.34 6.61
CA LEU A 57 9.33 -3.64 7.87
C LEU A 57 8.47 -4.50 8.79
N LEU A 58 7.42 -5.12 8.27
CA LEU A 58 6.57 -6.02 9.06
C LEU A 58 7.30 -7.29 9.47
N HIS A 59 8.19 -7.83 8.64
CA HIS A 59 9.01 -8.98 9.01
C HIS A 59 9.94 -8.65 10.21
N ARG A 60 10.51 -7.44 10.25
CA ARG A 60 11.33 -6.97 11.39
C ARG A 60 10.47 -6.67 12.63
N LEU A 61 9.39 -5.90 12.46
CA LEU A 61 8.44 -5.58 13.54
C LEU A 61 7.76 -6.84 14.10
N GLY A 62 7.50 -7.82 13.24
CA GLY A 62 6.84 -9.07 13.60
C GLY A 62 7.59 -9.89 14.66
N ARG A 63 8.93 -9.76 14.71
CA ARG A 63 9.74 -10.43 15.74
C ARG A 63 9.45 -9.92 17.16
N ASP A 64 9.17 -8.61 17.29
CA ASP A 64 8.87 -7.99 18.59
C ASP A 64 7.44 -8.24 19.06
N LEU A 65 6.52 -8.56 18.13
CA LEU A 65 5.10 -8.74 18.37
C LEU A 65 4.64 -10.19 18.15
N ASP A 66 5.54 -11.12 17.88
CA ASP A 66 5.23 -12.53 17.54
C ASP A 66 4.20 -12.65 16.40
N LEU A 67 4.25 -11.73 15.40
CA LEU A 67 3.32 -11.79 14.29
C LEU A 67 3.59 -12.98 13.38
N VAL A 68 2.53 -13.69 13.02
CA VAL A 68 2.59 -14.76 12.02
C VAL A 68 2.27 -14.16 10.65
N LEU A 69 3.31 -13.95 9.85
CA LEU A 69 3.19 -13.29 8.54
C LEU A 69 2.96 -14.30 7.41
N GLY A 70 2.20 -13.88 6.40
CA GLY A 70 2.12 -14.51 5.10
C GLY A 70 2.13 -13.44 4.01
N VAL A 71 2.55 -13.83 2.82
CA VAL A 71 2.62 -12.97 1.63
C VAL A 71 1.51 -13.35 0.67
N ALA A 72 0.85 -12.36 0.07
CA ALA A 72 -0.10 -12.58 -1.01
C ALA A 72 0.22 -11.69 -2.22
N HIS A 73 0.27 -12.30 -3.40
CA HIS A 73 0.44 -11.61 -4.67
C HIS A 73 -0.67 -12.00 -5.63
N PHE A 74 -1.18 -11.03 -6.39
CA PHE A 74 -2.26 -11.25 -7.36
C PHE A 74 -1.85 -10.78 -8.75
N ASP A 75 -1.83 -11.72 -9.70
CA ASP A 75 -1.66 -11.44 -11.13
C ASP A 75 -3.01 -11.07 -11.76
N HIS A 76 -3.05 -9.92 -12.41
CA HIS A 76 -4.23 -9.39 -13.08
C HIS A 76 -4.47 -10.00 -14.48
N GLY A 77 -3.59 -10.87 -14.97
CA GLY A 77 -3.70 -11.47 -16.30
C GLY A 77 -3.55 -10.47 -17.46
N LEU A 78 -2.92 -9.31 -17.24
CA LEU A 78 -2.85 -8.24 -18.23
C LEU A 78 -1.56 -8.21 -19.04
N ARG A 79 -0.46 -8.82 -18.56
CA ARG A 79 0.91 -8.64 -19.06
C ARG A 79 1.64 -9.93 -19.42
N GLY A 80 0.96 -11.08 -19.42
CA GLY A 80 1.53 -12.37 -19.82
C GLY A 80 2.84 -12.69 -19.08
N ARG A 81 3.96 -12.84 -19.82
CA ARG A 81 5.27 -13.24 -19.26
C ARG A 81 5.76 -12.29 -18.13
N GLN A 82 5.53 -10.99 -18.24
CA GLN A 82 5.94 -10.04 -17.21
C GLN A 82 5.24 -10.32 -15.87
N SER A 83 3.95 -10.69 -15.90
CA SER A 83 3.21 -11.06 -14.67
C SER A 83 3.81 -12.30 -14.00
N GLN A 84 4.25 -13.30 -14.78
CA GLN A 84 4.91 -14.50 -14.24
C GLN A 84 6.25 -14.15 -13.59
N GLU A 85 7.01 -13.23 -14.18
CA GLU A 85 8.28 -12.74 -13.62
C GLU A 85 8.05 -11.96 -12.31
N GLU A 86 6.97 -11.18 -12.24
CA GLU A 86 6.55 -10.46 -11.00
C GLU A 86 6.14 -11.45 -9.90
N ALA A 87 5.35 -12.47 -10.23
CA ALA A 87 4.95 -13.52 -9.28
C ALA A 87 6.17 -14.31 -8.79
N GLY A 88 7.10 -14.68 -9.69
CA GLY A 88 8.36 -15.34 -9.34
C GLY A 88 9.24 -14.49 -8.43
N PHE A 89 9.33 -13.18 -8.68
CA PHE A 89 10.05 -12.24 -7.81
C PHE A 89 9.46 -12.21 -6.40
N VAL A 90 8.13 -12.09 -6.27
CA VAL A 90 7.46 -12.04 -4.96
C VAL A 90 7.58 -13.38 -4.22
N ALA A 91 7.46 -14.52 -4.93
CA ALA A 91 7.67 -15.83 -4.33
C ALA A 91 9.11 -16.01 -3.83
N GLY A 92 10.12 -15.57 -4.61
CA GLY A 92 11.52 -15.57 -4.20
C GLY A 92 11.77 -14.69 -2.95
N LEU A 93 11.14 -13.51 -2.91
CA LEU A 93 11.22 -12.61 -1.77
C LEU A 93 10.61 -13.24 -0.50
N ALA A 94 9.42 -13.84 -0.61
CA ALA A 94 8.78 -14.54 0.49
C ALA A 94 9.65 -15.72 0.98
N GLY A 95 10.22 -16.50 0.04
CA GLY A 95 11.12 -17.61 0.34
C GLY A 95 12.38 -17.18 1.10
N SER A 96 13.01 -16.06 0.72
CA SER A 96 14.19 -15.52 1.41
C SER A 96 13.89 -15.09 2.86
N LEU A 97 12.63 -14.77 3.17
CA LEU A 97 12.15 -14.43 4.51
C LEU A 97 11.52 -15.61 5.24
N SER A 98 11.53 -16.81 4.64
CA SER A 98 10.88 -18.04 5.17
C SER A 98 9.38 -17.85 5.46
N LEU A 99 8.68 -17.07 4.62
CA LEU A 99 7.25 -16.77 4.76
C LEU A 99 6.42 -17.57 3.75
N PRO A 100 5.23 -18.07 4.13
CA PRO A 100 4.29 -18.65 3.17
C PRO A 100 3.87 -17.60 2.14
N CYS A 101 3.80 -18.02 0.85
CA CYS A 101 3.42 -17.17 -0.27
C CYS A 101 2.16 -17.73 -0.95
N HIS A 102 1.13 -16.89 -1.04
CA HIS A 102 -0.13 -17.19 -1.70
C HIS A 102 -0.18 -16.42 -3.03
N LEU A 103 -0.18 -17.15 -4.13
CA LEU A 103 -0.29 -16.57 -5.46
C LEU A 103 -1.72 -16.75 -5.97
N GLY A 104 -2.28 -15.70 -6.54
CA GLY A 104 -3.57 -15.74 -7.20
C GLY A 104 -3.51 -15.06 -8.55
N GLU A 105 -4.41 -15.46 -9.43
CA GLU A 105 -4.56 -14.88 -10.76
C GLU A 105 -6.02 -14.67 -11.12
N GLY A 106 -6.27 -13.81 -12.11
CA GLY A 106 -7.63 -13.62 -12.59
C GLY A 106 -7.68 -12.85 -13.90
N ASP A 107 -8.65 -13.22 -14.74
CA ASP A 107 -8.89 -12.53 -15.99
C ASP A 107 -9.64 -11.21 -15.78
N THR A 108 -8.86 -10.15 -15.66
CA THR A 108 -9.38 -8.79 -15.47
C THR A 108 -10.19 -8.32 -16.67
N ARG A 109 -9.83 -8.72 -17.90
CA ARG A 109 -10.53 -8.30 -19.12
C ARG A 109 -11.91 -8.94 -19.20
N GLU A 110 -11.99 -10.22 -18.88
CA GLU A 110 -13.26 -10.96 -18.86
C GLU A 110 -14.22 -10.36 -17.82
N LEU A 111 -13.73 -10.09 -16.58
CA LEU A 111 -14.57 -9.47 -15.56
C LEU A 111 -15.04 -8.07 -15.98
N ALA A 112 -14.16 -7.24 -16.53
CA ALA A 112 -14.50 -5.90 -17.00
C ALA A 112 -15.59 -5.93 -18.06
N ARG A 113 -15.49 -6.86 -19.04
CA ARG A 113 -16.46 -7.05 -20.11
C ARG A 113 -17.81 -7.53 -19.56
N ARG A 114 -17.80 -8.58 -18.74
CA ARG A 114 -19.00 -9.20 -18.17
C ARG A 114 -19.79 -8.22 -17.31
N GLU A 115 -19.13 -7.44 -16.47
CA GLU A 115 -19.76 -6.52 -15.54
C GLU A 115 -19.87 -5.08 -16.06
N ARG A 116 -19.38 -4.79 -17.27
CA ARG A 116 -19.38 -3.46 -17.92
C ARG A 116 -18.73 -2.38 -17.03
N ILE A 117 -17.60 -2.72 -16.42
CA ILE A 117 -16.82 -1.83 -15.55
C ILE A 117 -15.44 -1.57 -16.16
N SER A 118 -14.74 -0.54 -15.67
CA SER A 118 -13.37 -0.25 -16.12
C SER A 118 -12.40 -1.39 -15.73
N LEU A 119 -11.33 -1.56 -16.52
CA LEU A 119 -10.26 -2.52 -16.20
C LEU A 119 -9.66 -2.30 -14.79
N GLN A 120 -9.50 -1.04 -14.38
CA GLN A 120 -9.00 -0.71 -13.04
C GLN A 120 -9.95 -1.18 -11.94
N MET A 121 -11.26 -1.01 -12.16
CA MET A 121 -12.28 -1.47 -11.20
C MET A 121 -12.33 -2.99 -11.13
N ALA A 122 -12.25 -3.68 -12.27
CA ALA A 122 -12.20 -5.14 -12.34
C ALA A 122 -10.95 -5.69 -11.65
N ALA A 123 -9.76 -5.13 -11.95
CA ALA A 123 -8.51 -5.49 -11.32
C ALA A 123 -8.54 -5.33 -9.79
N ARG A 124 -9.06 -4.18 -9.32
CA ARG A 124 -9.22 -3.92 -7.88
C ARG A 124 -10.17 -4.93 -7.23
N ARG A 125 -11.29 -5.27 -7.88
CA ARG A 125 -12.31 -6.19 -7.35
C ARG A 125 -11.76 -7.61 -7.24
N LEU A 126 -11.11 -8.13 -8.29
CA LEU A 126 -10.48 -9.45 -8.28
C LEU A 126 -9.40 -9.56 -7.20
N ARG A 127 -8.51 -8.59 -7.14
CA ARG A 127 -7.44 -8.56 -6.13
C ARG A 127 -8.00 -8.54 -4.70
N LEU A 128 -8.97 -7.68 -4.41
CA LEU A 128 -9.55 -7.61 -3.07
C LEU A 128 -10.25 -8.90 -2.68
N ARG A 129 -11.00 -9.52 -3.61
CA ARG A 129 -11.64 -10.81 -3.40
C ARG A 129 -10.60 -11.88 -3.07
N PHE A 130 -9.57 -12.03 -3.88
CA PHE A 130 -8.49 -12.98 -3.64
C PHE A 130 -7.84 -12.78 -2.26
N LEU A 131 -7.49 -11.55 -1.92
CA LEU A 131 -6.86 -11.24 -0.63
C LEU A 131 -7.77 -11.58 0.55
N GLN A 132 -9.06 -11.26 0.46
CA GLN A 132 -10.05 -11.59 1.49
C GLN A 132 -10.28 -13.10 1.60
N ASP A 133 -10.36 -13.82 0.48
CA ASP A 133 -10.53 -15.27 0.45
C ASP A 133 -9.29 -15.96 1.05
N THR A 134 -8.08 -15.46 0.74
CA THR A 134 -6.83 -15.94 1.34
C THR A 134 -6.80 -15.70 2.84
N CYS A 135 -7.21 -14.51 3.30
CA CYS A 135 -7.32 -14.24 4.73
C CYS A 135 -8.22 -15.24 5.43
N ARG A 136 -9.43 -15.47 4.90
CA ARG A 136 -10.39 -16.41 5.48
C ARG A 136 -9.91 -17.86 5.45
N GLY A 137 -9.38 -18.29 4.30
CA GLY A 137 -8.95 -19.67 4.08
C GLY A 137 -7.74 -20.09 4.92
N HIS A 138 -6.87 -19.14 5.27
CA HIS A 138 -5.65 -19.41 6.02
C HIS A 138 -5.63 -18.80 7.43
N GLY A 139 -6.75 -18.23 7.88
CA GLY A 139 -6.90 -17.70 9.24
C GLY A 139 -6.07 -16.46 9.51
N TYR A 140 -5.86 -15.56 8.51
CA TYR A 140 -5.26 -14.26 8.76
C TYR A 140 -6.33 -13.27 9.23
N TYR A 141 -6.05 -12.59 10.35
CA TYR A 141 -6.97 -11.60 10.95
C TYR A 141 -6.80 -10.21 10.39
N LYS A 142 -5.60 -9.90 9.89
CA LYS A 142 -5.26 -8.60 9.32
C LYS A 142 -4.77 -8.74 7.88
N LEU A 143 -5.09 -7.75 7.06
CA LEU A 143 -4.58 -7.58 5.70
C LEU A 143 -3.80 -6.26 5.62
N ALA A 144 -2.48 -6.34 5.52
CA ALA A 144 -1.61 -5.19 5.43
C ALA A 144 -1.43 -4.74 3.97
N LEU A 145 -1.65 -3.45 3.73
CA LEU A 145 -1.55 -2.80 2.42
C LEU A 145 -0.51 -1.69 2.45
N GLY A 146 0.34 -1.62 1.41
CA GLY A 146 1.40 -0.63 1.25
C GLY A 146 0.90 0.74 0.73
N HIS A 147 -0.17 1.28 1.31
CA HIS A 147 -0.61 2.65 1.01
C HIS A 147 0.25 3.64 1.80
N THR A 148 0.64 4.73 1.13
CA THR A 148 1.55 5.77 1.62
C THR A 148 0.85 7.10 1.84
N ALA A 149 1.56 8.08 2.36
CA ALA A 149 1.08 9.45 2.46
C ALA A 149 0.80 10.07 1.08
N ASP A 150 1.63 9.74 0.09
CA ASP A 150 1.40 10.18 -1.29
C ASP A 150 0.06 9.65 -1.84
N ASP A 151 -0.31 8.40 -1.50
CA ASP A 151 -1.63 7.85 -1.88
C ASP A 151 -2.80 8.60 -1.21
N GLN A 152 -2.61 9.12 0.02
CA GLN A 152 -3.61 9.95 0.70
C GLN A 152 -3.85 11.24 -0.07
N VAL A 153 -2.77 11.94 -0.40
CA VAL A 153 -2.84 13.20 -1.16
C VAL A 153 -3.45 12.98 -2.53
N GLU A 154 -3.02 11.94 -3.26
CA GLU A 154 -3.63 11.58 -4.55
C GLU A 154 -5.14 11.32 -4.41
N LEU A 155 -5.54 10.56 -3.40
CA LEU A 155 -6.94 10.24 -3.17
C LEU A 155 -7.77 11.49 -2.87
N PHE A 156 -7.23 12.42 -2.07
CA PHE A 156 -7.87 13.69 -1.76
C PHE A 156 -8.17 14.48 -3.04
N PHE A 157 -7.16 14.71 -3.89
CA PHE A 157 -7.35 15.43 -5.14
C PHE A 157 -8.24 14.70 -6.14
N LEU A 158 -8.16 13.38 -6.23
CA LEU A 158 -9.06 12.60 -7.07
C LEU A 158 -10.53 12.74 -6.65
N ARG A 159 -10.81 12.80 -5.36
CA ARG A 159 -12.15 12.99 -4.82
C ARG A 159 -12.63 14.43 -5.01
N LEU A 160 -11.76 15.40 -4.76
CA LEU A 160 -12.03 16.82 -5.00
C LEU A 160 -12.40 17.08 -6.47
N LEU A 161 -11.62 16.56 -7.40
CA LEU A 161 -11.87 16.69 -8.85
C LEU A 161 -13.16 15.99 -9.31
N ARG A 162 -13.70 15.06 -8.52
CA ARG A 162 -14.98 14.40 -8.76
C ARG A 162 -16.16 15.09 -8.06
N GLY A 163 -15.93 16.21 -7.40
CA GLY A 163 -16.97 16.98 -6.72
C GLY A 163 -17.37 16.42 -5.35
N ALA A 164 -16.47 15.69 -4.67
CA ALA A 164 -16.77 15.21 -3.33
C ALA A 164 -16.88 16.37 -2.34
N GLY A 165 -17.94 16.38 -1.53
CA GLY A 165 -18.10 17.30 -0.40
C GLY A 165 -17.16 16.95 0.77
N PRO A 166 -17.19 17.73 1.88
CA PRO A 166 -16.25 17.58 3.01
C PRO A 166 -16.18 16.16 3.57
N ASP A 167 -17.29 15.46 3.73
CA ASP A 167 -17.31 14.06 4.19
C ASP A 167 -16.67 13.09 3.19
N GLY A 168 -16.82 13.36 1.91
CA GLY A 168 -16.21 12.56 0.85
C GLY A 168 -14.71 12.77 0.72
N LEU A 169 -14.15 13.86 1.24
CA LEU A 169 -12.72 14.17 1.19
C LEU A 169 -11.91 13.47 2.28
N ARG A 170 -12.54 12.81 3.24
CA ARG A 170 -11.84 12.05 4.29
C ARG A 170 -10.86 11.05 3.66
N GLY A 171 -9.63 11.02 4.16
CA GLY A 171 -8.59 10.10 3.71
C GLY A 171 -8.88 8.62 4.01
N MET A 172 -7.91 7.76 3.70
CA MET A 172 -7.93 6.37 4.14
C MET A 172 -7.68 6.29 5.64
N LEU A 173 -8.32 5.34 6.30
CA LEU A 173 -8.06 5.07 7.72
C LEU A 173 -6.81 4.19 7.88
N PRO A 174 -6.02 4.36 8.96
CA PRO A 174 -4.91 3.47 9.31
C PRO A 174 -5.33 2.00 9.46
N ALA A 175 -6.48 1.79 10.08
CA ALA A 175 -7.12 0.49 10.21
C ALA A 175 -8.62 0.59 9.92
N THR A 176 -9.22 -0.50 9.43
CA THR A 176 -10.67 -0.60 9.25
C THR A 176 -11.25 -1.75 10.08
N PRO A 177 -12.56 -1.73 10.40
CA PRO A 177 -13.21 -2.80 11.16
C PRO A 177 -13.05 -4.18 10.51
N GLU A 178 -12.93 -4.23 9.18
CA GLU A 178 -12.76 -5.46 8.40
C GLU A 178 -11.33 -6.03 8.44
N GLY A 179 -10.43 -5.44 9.25
CA GLY A 179 -9.07 -5.92 9.41
C GLY A 179 -8.05 -5.42 8.36
N LEU A 180 -8.39 -4.44 7.51
CA LEU A 180 -7.40 -3.79 6.65
C LEU A 180 -6.53 -2.86 7.49
N VAL A 181 -5.20 -2.97 7.35
CA VAL A 181 -4.24 -2.09 8.02
C VAL A 181 -3.28 -1.44 7.03
N ARG A 182 -2.82 -0.22 7.31
CA ARG A 182 -1.96 0.58 6.44
C ARG A 182 -0.80 1.18 7.23
N PRO A 183 0.24 0.39 7.51
CA PRO A 183 1.35 0.81 8.36
C PRO A 183 2.19 1.95 7.79
N LEU A 184 2.17 2.15 6.46
CA LEU A 184 2.93 3.19 5.76
C LEU A 184 2.11 4.45 5.44
N LEU A 185 0.88 4.57 5.96
CA LEU A 185 -0.07 5.60 5.55
C LEU A 185 0.38 7.04 5.84
N ALA A 186 1.30 7.23 6.76
CA ALA A 186 1.90 8.52 7.06
C ALA A 186 3.42 8.55 6.74
N VAL A 187 3.86 7.73 5.78
CA VAL A 187 5.24 7.70 5.26
C VAL A 187 5.25 8.21 3.83
N GLY A 188 6.13 9.14 3.52
CA GLY A 188 6.38 9.64 2.17
C GLY A 188 7.14 8.61 1.33
N LYS A 189 6.89 8.64 0.02
CA LYS A 189 7.48 7.69 -0.92
C LYS A 189 8.99 7.81 -1.02
N ASP A 190 9.52 9.01 -0.90
CA ASP A 190 10.95 9.33 -0.91
C ASP A 190 11.70 8.65 0.26
N ALA A 191 11.10 8.64 1.47
CA ALA A 191 11.67 7.94 2.62
C ALA A 191 11.68 6.41 2.41
N ILE A 192 10.64 5.87 1.76
CA ILE A 192 10.57 4.45 1.41
C ILE A 192 11.67 4.08 0.41
N LEU A 193 11.83 4.85 -0.66
CA LEU A 193 12.85 4.61 -1.69
C LEU A 193 14.26 4.69 -1.12
N ALA A 194 14.55 5.74 -0.34
CA ALA A 194 15.84 5.92 0.33
C ALA A 194 16.15 4.76 1.30
N TRP A 195 15.14 4.28 2.04
CA TRP A 195 15.30 3.15 2.93
C TRP A 195 15.60 1.84 2.17
N LEU A 196 14.87 1.57 1.09
CA LEU A 196 15.11 0.39 0.24
C LEU A 196 16.52 0.40 -0.36
N GLU A 197 17.02 1.57 -0.78
CA GLU A 197 18.36 1.75 -1.29
C GLU A 197 19.42 1.50 -0.19
N GLN A 198 19.25 2.10 0.99
CA GLN A 198 20.12 1.91 2.16
C GLN A 198 20.20 0.42 2.57
N GLU A 199 19.09 -0.29 2.54
CA GLU A 199 19.00 -1.71 2.88
C GLU A 199 19.36 -2.64 1.70
N SER A 200 19.69 -2.07 0.54
CA SER A 200 19.99 -2.81 -0.70
C SER A 200 18.89 -3.82 -1.08
N LEU A 201 17.63 -3.45 -0.88
CA LEU A 201 16.47 -4.30 -1.14
C LEU A 201 15.97 -4.11 -2.57
N PRO A 202 15.95 -5.18 -3.39
CA PRO A 202 15.47 -5.09 -4.75
C PRO A 202 13.94 -4.95 -4.80
N TYR A 203 13.45 -4.16 -5.75
CA TYR A 203 12.03 -4.03 -6.05
C TYR A 203 11.81 -3.88 -7.56
N ARG A 204 10.57 -4.05 -8.01
CA ARG A 204 10.17 -3.89 -9.41
C ARG A 204 9.52 -2.52 -9.62
N GLN A 205 9.80 -1.88 -10.74
CA GLN A 205 9.09 -0.67 -11.16
C GLN A 205 8.10 -1.02 -12.26
N ASP A 206 6.84 -0.61 -12.06
CA ASP A 206 5.81 -0.78 -13.07
C ASP A 206 5.84 0.41 -14.05
N PRO A 207 6.19 0.20 -15.34
CA PRO A 207 6.23 1.27 -16.33
C PRO A 207 4.88 1.99 -16.52
N SER A 208 3.76 1.34 -16.21
CA SER A 208 2.43 1.95 -16.32
C SER A 208 2.21 3.11 -15.34
N ASN A 209 3.01 3.21 -14.28
CA ASN A 209 2.96 4.32 -13.33
C ASN A 209 3.32 5.68 -13.97
N LEU A 210 4.00 5.66 -15.13
CA LEU A 210 4.38 6.87 -15.89
C LEU A 210 3.37 7.25 -16.98
N GLN A 211 2.36 6.41 -17.24
CA GLN A 211 1.39 6.65 -18.29
C GLN A 211 0.35 7.70 -17.87
N ARG A 212 0.24 8.80 -18.63
CA ARG A 212 -0.72 9.89 -18.37
C ARG A 212 -2.17 9.60 -18.76
N ASN A 213 -2.46 8.40 -19.26
CA ASN A 213 -3.82 7.99 -19.67
C ASN A 213 -4.80 7.88 -18.48
N TYR A 214 -4.27 7.73 -17.27
CA TYR A 214 -5.06 7.60 -16.06
C TYR A 214 -5.08 8.88 -15.25
N LEU A 215 -6.26 9.31 -14.81
CA LEU A 215 -6.44 10.52 -14.00
C LEU A 215 -5.53 10.52 -12.77
N ARG A 216 -5.35 9.36 -12.12
CA ARG A 216 -4.47 9.23 -10.95
C ARG A 216 -3.02 9.57 -11.27
N ASN A 217 -2.52 9.09 -12.40
CA ASN A 217 -1.15 9.39 -12.83
C ASN A 217 -1.01 10.86 -13.22
N ARG A 218 -2.03 11.47 -13.85
CA ARG A 218 -2.04 12.92 -14.14
C ARG A 218 -2.02 13.75 -12.85
N VAL A 219 -2.80 13.35 -11.84
CA VAL A 219 -2.75 14.02 -10.54
C VAL A 219 -1.34 13.94 -9.96
N ARG A 220 -0.72 12.76 -9.94
CA ARG A 220 0.63 12.54 -9.41
C ARG A 220 1.72 13.28 -10.18
N LEU A 221 1.69 13.20 -11.51
CA LEU A 221 2.80 13.65 -12.37
C LEU A 221 2.68 15.11 -12.82
N ASP A 222 1.46 15.64 -12.86
CA ASP A 222 1.21 16.97 -13.40
C ASP A 222 0.67 17.93 -12.32
N LEU A 223 -0.42 17.56 -11.62
CA LEU A 223 -1.09 18.45 -10.67
C LEU A 223 -0.31 18.64 -9.36
N LEU A 224 0.08 17.54 -8.71
CA LEU A 224 0.75 17.63 -7.39
C LEU A 224 2.08 18.39 -7.44
N PRO A 225 2.98 18.17 -8.42
CA PRO A 225 4.19 18.98 -8.54
C PRO A 225 3.89 20.47 -8.69
N GLN A 226 2.87 20.82 -9.48
CA GLN A 226 2.46 22.19 -9.64
C GLN A 226 1.90 22.80 -8.36
N MET A 227 1.06 22.08 -7.63
CA MET A 227 0.54 22.53 -6.33
C MET A 227 1.63 22.69 -5.27
N GLN A 228 2.67 21.87 -5.31
CA GLN A 228 3.81 21.98 -4.39
C GLN A 228 4.65 23.24 -4.62
N THR A 229 4.59 23.86 -5.80
CA THR A 229 5.24 25.19 -6.02
C THR A 229 4.55 26.30 -5.22
N TYR A 230 3.26 26.16 -4.92
CA TYR A 230 2.48 27.09 -4.10
C TYR A 230 2.56 26.76 -2.61
N ASN A 231 2.54 25.48 -2.26
CA ASN A 231 2.70 25.01 -0.88
C ASN A 231 3.64 23.80 -0.84
N PRO A 232 4.95 24.01 -0.52
CA PRO A 232 5.92 22.92 -0.39
C PRO A 232 5.51 21.84 0.63
N ARG A 233 4.69 22.21 1.64
CA ARG A 233 4.15 21.30 2.66
C ARG A 233 2.73 20.81 2.33
N LEU A 234 2.41 20.66 1.04
CA LEU A 234 1.08 20.24 0.59
C LEU A 234 0.66 18.90 1.19
N LYS A 235 1.59 17.95 1.32
CA LYS A 235 1.29 16.63 1.86
C LYS A 235 0.90 16.68 3.34
N GLU A 236 1.47 17.60 4.12
CA GLU A 236 1.12 17.81 5.52
C GLU A 236 -0.24 18.50 5.70
N ALA A 237 -0.66 19.28 4.69
CA ALA A 237 -1.89 20.07 4.73
C ALA A 237 -3.14 19.26 4.34
N VAL A 238 -2.97 18.08 3.73
CA VAL A 238 -4.02 17.16 3.27
C VAL A 238 -4.15 15.94 4.20
#